data_efa333f91f5fac76e75b582394970ca6
#
_entry.id   efa333f91f5fac76e75b582394970ca6
#
_cell.length_a   1.000
_cell.length_b   1.000
_cell.length_c   1.000
_cell.angle_alpha   90.00
_cell.angle_beta   90.00
_cell.angle_gamma   90.00
#
_symmetry.space_group_name_H-M   'P 1'
#
loop_
_entity.id
_entity.type
_entity.pdbx_description
1 polymer ?
#
loop_
_entity_poly.entity_id
_entity_poly.type
_entity_poly.pdbx_seq_one_letter_code
_entity_poly.pdbx_strand_id
1 'polypeptide(L)'
;MGLLVGAYLSVSFVNYYFNVETSRDAPLSGEHKSFSFIYDELDRSYDVYVPKSLKNNAPVFFVFHGSYGTSQVMREATGYDFEYLAEEYGFLVVYPQGYKNFWNDCRRSADYEANLKNVDDIGYYKQVINLVEKDFGIDKEKVISMGISNGGHMMFKLAYEAPELTLLHVPLVANIPVNTNNDCKIS
;
A
#
# COMPACT_ATOMS: atom_id res chain seq x y z
N MET A 1 10.26 28.69 -21.12
CA MET A 1 11.58 28.03 -21.05
C MET A 1 12.27 28.23 -19.70
N GLY A 2 12.31 29.43 -19.10
CA GLY A 2 12.98 29.68 -17.81
C GLY A 2 12.43 28.91 -16.60
N LEU A 3 11.11 28.73 -16.49
CA LEU A 3 10.46 27.95 -15.36
C LEU A 3 10.83 26.47 -15.36
N LEU A 4 10.93 25.83 -16.53
CA LEU A 4 11.29 24.40 -16.64
C LEU A 4 12.77 24.19 -16.30
N VAL A 5 13.65 25.12 -16.71
CA VAL A 5 15.08 25.07 -16.37
C VAL A 5 15.27 25.26 -14.86
N GLY A 6 14.55 26.22 -14.26
CA GLY A 6 14.59 26.43 -12.80
C GLY A 6 14.13 25.21 -12.00
N ALA A 7 13.03 24.56 -12.40
CA ALA A 7 12.55 23.34 -11.77
C ALA A 7 13.57 22.19 -11.88
N TYR A 8 14.16 21.99 -13.06
CA TYR A 8 15.18 20.97 -13.27
C TYR A 8 16.43 21.20 -12.40
N LEU A 9 16.93 22.44 -12.35
CA LEU A 9 18.09 22.78 -11.51
C LEU A 9 17.80 22.59 -10.02
N SER A 10 16.56 22.92 -9.56
CA SER A 10 16.17 22.71 -8.17
C SER A 10 16.13 21.23 -7.80
N VAL A 11 15.56 20.38 -8.65
CA VAL A 11 15.53 18.93 -8.43
C VAL A 11 16.95 18.34 -8.45
N SER A 12 17.77 18.74 -9.40
CA SER A 12 19.17 18.29 -9.48
C SER A 12 19.99 18.74 -8.27
N PHE A 13 19.75 19.96 -7.76
CA PHE A 13 20.40 20.45 -6.53
C PHE A 13 19.99 19.65 -5.30
N VAL A 14 18.69 19.35 -5.14
CA VAL A 14 18.18 18.54 -4.03
C VAL A 14 18.79 17.13 -4.08
N ASN A 15 18.78 16.49 -5.24
CA ASN A 15 19.37 15.17 -5.41
C ASN A 15 20.87 15.16 -5.09
N TYR A 16 21.61 16.17 -5.57
CA TYR A 16 23.05 16.31 -5.30
C TYR A 16 23.34 16.56 -3.82
N TYR A 17 22.59 17.51 -3.20
CA TYR A 17 22.87 17.93 -1.82
C TYR A 17 22.49 16.88 -0.77
N PHE A 18 21.38 16.18 -1.00
CA PHE A 18 20.89 15.15 -0.06
C PHE A 18 21.32 13.74 -0.44
N ASN A 19 22.08 13.59 -1.52
CA ASN A 19 22.52 12.29 -2.05
C ASN A 19 21.35 11.29 -2.19
N VAL A 20 20.23 11.77 -2.72
CA VAL A 20 19.02 10.94 -2.89
C VAL A 20 19.22 10.08 -4.14
N GLU A 21 19.45 8.80 -3.93
CA GLU A 21 19.38 7.80 -4.98
C GLU A 21 17.92 7.41 -5.19
N THR A 22 17.39 7.68 -6.39
CA THR A 22 15.99 7.38 -6.74
C THR A 22 15.81 6.03 -7.44
N SER A 23 16.91 5.32 -7.70
CA SER A 23 16.88 4.00 -8.32
C SER A 23 18.07 3.16 -7.84
N ARG A 24 17.86 1.86 -7.69
CA ARG A 24 18.93 0.89 -7.45
C ARG A 24 19.30 0.22 -8.76
N ASP A 25 20.62 0.05 -9.02
CA ASP A 25 21.12 -0.55 -10.25
C ASP A 25 21.06 -2.08 -10.25
N ALA A 26 20.88 -2.71 -9.08
CA ALA A 26 20.81 -4.16 -9.00
C ALA A 26 19.46 -4.67 -9.50
N PRO A 27 19.43 -5.60 -10.47
CA PRO A 27 18.18 -6.16 -10.93
C PRO A 27 17.50 -6.96 -9.82
N LEU A 28 16.20 -6.76 -9.65
CA LEU A 28 15.37 -7.62 -8.80
C LEU A 28 15.34 -9.03 -9.37
N SER A 29 15.46 -10.04 -8.52
CA SER A 29 15.57 -11.44 -8.91
C SER A 29 14.26 -12.22 -8.76
N GLY A 30 13.32 -11.69 -7.98
CA GLY A 30 12.00 -12.26 -7.75
C GLY A 30 11.02 -12.03 -8.89
N GLU A 31 9.76 -12.38 -8.65
CA GLU A 31 8.70 -12.29 -9.64
C GLU A 31 7.63 -11.27 -9.21
N HIS A 32 7.26 -10.39 -10.14
CA HIS A 32 6.06 -9.55 -10.00
C HIS A 32 4.86 -10.27 -10.64
N LYS A 33 3.76 -10.35 -9.90
CA LYS A 33 2.50 -10.98 -10.33
C LYS A 33 1.33 -10.06 -10.05
N SER A 34 0.40 -9.97 -11.00
CA SER A 34 -0.85 -9.22 -10.86
C SER A 34 -2.03 -10.18 -10.78
N PHE A 35 -2.96 -9.90 -9.87
CA PHE A 35 -4.16 -10.70 -9.63
C PHE A 35 -5.40 -9.81 -9.69
N SER A 36 -6.50 -10.40 -10.16
CA SER A 36 -7.81 -9.76 -10.14
C SER A 36 -8.89 -10.76 -9.76
N PHE A 37 -9.93 -10.28 -9.08
CA PHE A 37 -11.09 -11.10 -8.68
C PHE A 37 -12.29 -10.19 -8.43
N ILE A 38 -13.48 -10.79 -8.40
CA ILE A 38 -14.70 -10.07 -8.02
C ILE A 38 -14.87 -10.14 -6.50
N TYR A 39 -15.00 -8.98 -5.86
CA TYR A 39 -15.34 -8.85 -4.45
C TYR A 39 -16.44 -7.81 -4.29
N ASP A 40 -17.54 -8.18 -3.63
CA ASP A 40 -18.72 -7.33 -3.42
C ASP A 40 -19.21 -6.69 -4.74
N GLU A 41 -19.36 -7.53 -5.77
CA GLU A 41 -19.78 -7.15 -7.14
C GLU A 41 -18.84 -6.16 -7.87
N LEU A 42 -17.66 -5.88 -7.30
CA LEU A 42 -16.65 -4.98 -7.87
C LEU A 42 -15.44 -5.76 -8.39
N ASP A 43 -14.90 -5.32 -9.52
CA ASP A 43 -13.57 -5.75 -9.97
C ASP A 43 -12.50 -5.19 -9.04
N ARG A 44 -11.77 -6.09 -8.37
CA ARG A 44 -10.67 -5.72 -7.47
C ARG A 44 -9.40 -6.40 -7.94
N SER A 45 -8.27 -5.76 -7.68
CA SER A 45 -6.97 -6.28 -8.05
C SER A 45 -5.89 -5.96 -7.02
N TYR A 46 -4.79 -6.68 -7.07
CA TYR A 46 -3.59 -6.44 -6.29
C TYR A 46 -2.37 -6.98 -7.04
N ASP A 47 -1.22 -6.38 -6.76
CA ASP A 47 0.06 -6.86 -7.24
C ASP A 47 0.85 -7.49 -6.10
N VAL A 48 1.67 -8.48 -6.43
CA VAL A 48 2.53 -9.19 -5.48
C VAL A 48 3.94 -9.24 -6.03
N TYR A 49 4.91 -8.93 -5.18
CA TYR A 49 6.30 -9.26 -5.45
C TYR A 49 6.73 -10.46 -4.61
N VAL A 50 7.17 -11.51 -5.30
CA VAL A 50 7.59 -12.79 -4.71
C VAL A 50 9.11 -12.90 -4.81
N PRO A 51 9.87 -12.65 -3.71
CA PRO A 51 11.32 -12.79 -3.76
C PRO A 51 11.72 -14.26 -3.86
N LYS A 52 12.86 -14.55 -4.50
CA LYS A 52 13.39 -15.93 -4.55
C LYS A 52 13.73 -16.48 -3.16
N SER A 53 13.98 -15.61 -2.21
CA SER A 53 14.27 -15.93 -0.81
C SER A 53 13.03 -16.23 0.04
N LEU A 54 11.80 -16.17 -0.54
CA LEU A 54 10.56 -16.41 0.19
C LEU A 54 10.56 -17.78 0.86
N LYS A 55 10.23 -17.81 2.14
CA LYS A 55 10.15 -19.03 2.96
C LYS A 55 8.71 -19.36 3.30
N ASN A 56 8.43 -20.61 3.67
CA ASN A 56 7.14 -20.97 4.24
C ASN A 56 6.91 -20.22 5.56
N ASN A 57 5.68 -19.78 5.81
CA ASN A 57 5.30 -18.95 6.95
C ASN A 57 6.05 -17.61 7.00
N ALA A 58 6.36 -17.05 5.81
CA ALA A 58 6.99 -15.75 5.71
C ALA A 58 6.05 -14.63 6.18
N PRO A 59 6.59 -13.51 6.71
CA PRO A 59 5.82 -12.29 6.88
C PRO A 59 5.31 -11.76 5.54
N VAL A 60 4.26 -10.95 5.59
CA VAL A 60 3.76 -10.23 4.42
C VAL A 60 3.66 -8.74 4.72
N PHE A 61 4.09 -7.92 3.77
CA PHE A 61 4.08 -6.48 3.85
C PHE A 61 3.15 -5.88 2.80
N PHE A 62 2.07 -5.24 3.25
CA PHE A 62 1.11 -4.56 2.40
C PHE A 62 1.46 -3.07 2.26
N VAL A 63 1.46 -2.55 1.03
CA VAL A 63 1.83 -1.16 0.71
C VAL A 63 0.69 -0.47 -0.03
N PHE A 64 -0.07 0.36 0.68
CA PHE A 64 -1.27 1.03 0.17
C PHE A 64 -0.91 2.37 -0.47
N HIS A 65 -1.34 2.58 -1.71
CA HIS A 65 -1.14 3.84 -2.43
C HIS A 65 -1.99 4.99 -1.88
N GLY A 66 -1.60 6.22 -2.19
CA GLY A 66 -2.38 7.43 -1.91
C GLY A 66 -3.50 7.67 -2.93
N SER A 67 -4.19 8.80 -2.79
CA SER A 67 -5.23 9.26 -3.74
C SER A 67 -4.70 9.31 -5.18
N TYR A 68 -5.52 8.89 -6.15
CA TYR A 68 -5.18 8.77 -7.57
C TYR A 68 -4.03 7.81 -7.89
N GLY A 69 -3.50 7.11 -6.90
CA GLY A 69 -2.42 6.14 -7.06
C GLY A 69 -2.91 4.81 -7.60
N THR A 70 -1.96 3.98 -7.98
CA THR A 70 -2.16 2.58 -8.33
C THR A 70 -1.13 1.71 -7.62
N SER A 71 -1.36 0.40 -7.60
CA SER A 71 -0.37 -0.58 -7.14
C SER A 71 0.98 -0.39 -7.83
N GLN A 72 0.98 -0.23 -9.15
CA GLN A 72 2.19 -0.03 -9.96
C GLN A 72 2.89 1.30 -9.63
N VAL A 73 2.14 2.41 -9.56
CA VAL A 73 2.72 3.72 -9.19
C VAL A 73 3.33 3.68 -7.80
N MET A 74 2.72 2.95 -6.86
CA MET A 74 3.26 2.83 -5.50
C MET A 74 4.60 2.07 -5.48
N ARG A 75 4.73 1.01 -6.26
CA ARG A 75 6.01 0.29 -6.44
C ARG A 75 7.10 1.21 -6.98
N GLU A 76 6.80 1.95 -8.05
CA GLU A 76 7.74 2.88 -8.69
C GLU A 76 8.12 4.05 -7.77
N ALA A 77 7.13 4.65 -7.09
CA ALA A 77 7.34 5.79 -6.20
C ALA A 77 8.21 5.47 -4.98
N THR A 78 8.24 4.21 -4.56
CA THR A 78 9.14 3.73 -3.49
C THR A 78 10.52 3.29 -4.02
N GLY A 79 10.79 3.47 -5.31
CA GLY A 79 12.04 3.01 -5.92
C GLY A 79 12.23 1.48 -5.82
N TYR A 80 11.13 0.73 -5.70
CA TYR A 80 11.13 -0.71 -5.46
C TYR A 80 11.84 -1.14 -4.15
N ASP A 81 12.03 -0.23 -3.19
CA ASP A 81 12.77 -0.50 -1.96
C ASP A 81 12.19 -1.67 -1.15
N PHE A 82 10.86 -1.80 -1.09
CA PHE A 82 10.21 -2.92 -0.42
C PHE A 82 10.52 -4.26 -1.08
N GLU A 83 10.71 -4.28 -2.39
CA GLU A 83 11.07 -5.47 -3.14
C GLU A 83 12.52 -5.87 -2.92
N TYR A 84 13.44 -4.90 -2.86
CA TYR A 84 14.83 -5.16 -2.47
C TYR A 84 14.95 -5.68 -1.03
N LEU A 85 14.20 -5.09 -0.10
CA LEU A 85 14.14 -5.58 1.28
C LEU A 85 13.53 -6.98 1.36
N ALA A 86 12.51 -7.26 0.54
CA ALA A 86 11.91 -8.59 0.47
C ALA A 86 12.93 -9.64 -0.01
N GLU A 87 13.78 -9.32 -0.97
CA GLU A 87 14.87 -10.21 -1.40
C GLU A 87 15.90 -10.47 -0.30
N GLU A 88 16.22 -9.44 0.48
CA GLU A 88 17.18 -9.55 1.57
C GLU A 88 16.63 -10.35 2.76
N TYR A 89 15.37 -10.08 3.16
CA TYR A 89 14.79 -10.62 4.40
C TYR A 89 13.81 -11.78 4.19
N GLY A 90 13.34 -12.04 2.98
CA GLY A 90 12.50 -13.19 2.65
C GLY A 90 11.04 -13.04 3.07
N PHE A 91 10.44 -11.86 2.87
CA PHE A 91 9.01 -11.61 3.08
C PHE A 91 8.28 -11.34 1.76
N LEU A 92 6.96 -11.49 1.74
CA LEU A 92 6.13 -11.20 0.58
C LEU A 92 5.73 -9.71 0.59
N VAL A 93 5.75 -9.04 -0.58
CA VAL A 93 5.21 -7.68 -0.71
C VAL A 93 3.92 -7.72 -1.50
N VAL A 94 2.88 -7.05 -0.99
CA VAL A 94 1.58 -6.93 -1.64
C VAL A 94 1.22 -5.46 -1.81
N TYR A 95 0.86 -5.08 -3.02
CA TYR A 95 0.38 -3.74 -3.37
C TYR A 95 -1.11 -3.84 -3.75
N PRO A 96 -2.03 -3.64 -2.81
CA PRO A 96 -3.45 -3.67 -3.11
C PRO A 96 -3.87 -2.46 -3.95
N GLN A 97 -4.91 -2.63 -4.77
CA GLN A 97 -5.49 -1.58 -5.60
C GLN A 97 -6.80 -1.07 -5.01
N GLY A 98 -6.84 0.21 -4.68
CA GLY A 98 -8.05 0.90 -4.23
C GLY A 98 -9.08 1.05 -5.35
N TYR A 99 -10.37 0.99 -4.99
CA TYR A 99 -11.47 1.18 -5.94
C TYR A 99 -11.38 2.54 -6.62
N LYS A 100 -11.29 2.55 -7.94
CA LYS A 100 -11.08 3.77 -8.75
C LYS A 100 -9.95 4.66 -8.23
N ASN A 101 -8.86 4.03 -7.77
CA ASN A 101 -7.64 4.66 -7.25
C ASN A 101 -7.81 5.39 -5.91
N PHE A 102 -8.79 4.95 -5.09
CA PHE A 102 -9.05 5.49 -3.76
C PHE A 102 -9.44 4.40 -2.76
N TRP A 103 -9.26 4.70 -1.48
CA TRP A 103 -9.68 3.88 -0.34
C TRP A 103 -10.84 4.54 0.38
N ASN A 104 -11.81 3.75 0.80
CA ASN A 104 -12.87 4.17 1.71
C ASN A 104 -12.31 4.32 3.12
N ASP A 105 -11.71 5.45 3.40
CA ASP A 105 -11.14 5.79 4.71
C ASP A 105 -12.18 6.41 5.67
N CYS A 106 -11.75 6.74 6.91
CA CYS A 106 -12.65 7.26 7.96
C CYS A 106 -13.08 8.72 7.79
N ARG A 107 -12.60 9.46 6.80
CA ARG A 107 -12.85 10.90 6.72
C ARG A 107 -14.22 11.21 6.14
N ARG A 108 -15.06 11.90 6.89
CA ARG A 108 -16.34 12.44 6.40
C ARG A 108 -16.19 13.45 5.27
N SER A 109 -15.05 14.13 5.21
CA SER A 109 -14.76 15.13 4.17
C SER A 109 -14.25 14.51 2.87
N ALA A 110 -14.04 13.19 2.81
CA ALA A 110 -13.59 12.52 1.61
C ALA A 110 -14.78 12.22 0.70
N ASP A 111 -14.81 12.84 -0.48
CA ASP A 111 -15.81 12.70 -1.51
C ASP A 111 -15.39 11.77 -2.65
N TYR A 112 -14.45 10.84 -2.36
CA TYR A 112 -14.04 9.82 -3.30
C TYR A 112 -15.16 8.82 -3.55
N GLU A 113 -15.23 8.25 -4.76
CA GLU A 113 -16.23 7.22 -5.05
C GLU A 113 -16.20 6.03 -4.09
N ALA A 114 -15.02 5.67 -3.59
CA ALA A 114 -14.88 4.62 -2.59
C ALA A 114 -15.62 4.94 -1.29
N ASN A 115 -15.54 6.19 -0.80
CA ASN A 115 -16.27 6.67 0.39
C ASN A 115 -17.77 6.82 0.11
N LEU A 116 -18.13 7.48 -1.00
CA LEU A 116 -19.53 7.75 -1.36
C LEU A 116 -20.34 6.46 -1.57
N LYS A 117 -19.71 5.41 -2.11
CA LYS A 117 -20.31 4.08 -2.27
C LYS A 117 -20.16 3.18 -1.06
N ASN A 118 -19.47 3.66 -0.03
CA ASN A 118 -19.12 2.86 1.15
C ASN A 118 -18.51 1.50 0.79
N VAL A 119 -17.54 1.49 -0.13
CA VAL A 119 -16.87 0.26 -0.59
C VAL A 119 -16.25 -0.47 0.60
N ASP A 120 -16.46 -1.78 0.67
CA ASP A 120 -15.88 -2.64 1.73
C ASP A 120 -14.40 -2.95 1.47
N ASP A 121 -13.54 -1.97 1.72
CA ASP A 121 -12.08 -2.14 1.58
C ASP A 121 -11.47 -3.00 2.70
N ILE A 122 -12.13 -3.11 3.87
CA ILE A 122 -11.69 -4.01 4.95
C ILE A 122 -11.88 -5.47 4.54
N GLY A 123 -13.07 -5.82 4.07
CA GLY A 123 -13.35 -7.17 3.60
C GLY A 123 -12.51 -7.54 2.38
N TYR A 124 -12.30 -6.61 1.44
CA TYR A 124 -11.36 -6.80 0.33
C TYR A 124 -9.95 -7.11 0.86
N TYR A 125 -9.42 -6.32 1.79
CA TYR A 125 -8.10 -6.53 2.38
C TYR A 125 -7.99 -7.90 3.06
N LYS A 126 -8.99 -8.29 3.86
CA LYS A 126 -9.07 -9.62 4.47
C LYS A 126 -9.07 -10.73 3.44
N GLN A 127 -9.80 -10.55 2.33
CA GLN A 127 -9.82 -11.52 1.24
C GLN A 127 -8.44 -11.64 0.56
N VAL A 128 -7.73 -10.53 0.35
CA VAL A 128 -6.36 -10.57 -0.22
C VAL A 128 -5.41 -11.31 0.73
N ILE A 129 -5.48 -11.08 2.06
CA ILE A 129 -4.68 -11.84 3.04
C ILE A 129 -4.93 -13.36 2.88
N ASN A 130 -6.19 -13.79 2.77
CA ASN A 130 -6.52 -15.19 2.61
C ASN A 130 -6.00 -15.78 1.28
N LEU A 131 -6.06 -15.00 0.20
CA LEU A 131 -5.56 -15.42 -1.11
C LEU A 131 -4.03 -15.57 -1.09
N VAL A 132 -3.31 -14.60 -0.54
CA VAL A 132 -1.84 -14.68 -0.48
C VAL A 132 -1.35 -15.74 0.52
N GLU A 133 -2.08 -16.01 1.60
CA GLU A 133 -1.81 -17.17 2.46
C GLU A 133 -1.92 -18.48 1.69
N LYS A 134 -3.03 -18.67 0.98
CA LYS A 134 -3.29 -19.87 0.20
C LYS A 134 -2.26 -20.09 -0.91
N ASP A 135 -1.89 -19.02 -1.63
CA ASP A 135 -1.08 -19.11 -2.85
C ASP A 135 0.42 -19.08 -2.58
N PHE A 136 0.85 -18.45 -1.48
CA PHE A 136 2.27 -18.22 -1.16
C PHE A 136 2.70 -18.75 0.23
N GLY A 137 1.77 -19.25 1.05
CA GLY A 137 2.09 -19.84 2.35
C GLY A 137 2.65 -18.84 3.36
N ILE A 138 2.13 -17.60 3.37
CA ILE A 138 2.53 -16.58 4.35
C ILE A 138 1.95 -16.88 5.75
N ASP A 139 2.50 -16.21 6.76
CA ASP A 139 2.00 -16.25 8.14
C ASP A 139 1.04 -15.08 8.38
N LYS A 140 -0.24 -15.38 8.56
CA LYS A 140 -1.28 -14.36 8.85
C LYS A 140 -1.08 -13.63 10.18
N GLU A 141 -0.34 -14.18 11.10
CA GLU A 141 0.02 -13.49 12.35
C GLU A 141 1.14 -12.44 12.16
N LYS A 142 1.78 -12.44 10.97
CA LYS A 142 2.88 -11.55 10.61
C LYS A 142 2.54 -10.64 9.44
N VAL A 143 1.33 -10.11 9.42
CA VAL A 143 0.89 -9.12 8.45
C VAL A 143 1.28 -7.73 8.92
N ILE A 144 2.01 -6.99 8.09
CA ILE A 144 2.36 -5.58 8.32
C ILE A 144 1.75 -4.76 7.19
N SER A 145 1.17 -3.62 7.51
CA SER A 145 0.58 -2.74 6.51
C SER A 145 1.06 -1.31 6.65
N MET A 146 1.42 -0.73 5.53
CA MET A 146 1.80 0.67 5.40
C MET A 146 0.92 1.34 4.35
N GLY A 147 0.63 2.61 4.54
CA GLY A 147 -0.09 3.40 3.54
C GLY A 147 0.30 4.86 3.59
N ILE A 148 0.27 5.52 2.44
CA ILE A 148 0.56 6.94 2.30
C ILE A 148 -0.72 7.74 2.00
N SER A 149 -0.89 8.92 2.61
CA SER A 149 -1.99 9.85 2.35
C SER A 149 -3.36 9.14 2.53
N ASN A 150 -4.20 9.00 1.50
CA ASN A 150 -5.45 8.23 1.58
C ASN A 150 -5.22 6.77 2.03
N GLY A 151 -4.14 6.10 1.57
CA GLY A 151 -3.72 4.80 2.10
C GLY A 151 -3.30 4.87 3.58
N GLY A 152 -2.68 5.97 4.01
CA GLY A 152 -2.37 6.22 5.43
C GLY A 152 -3.64 6.40 6.28
N HIS A 153 -4.67 7.05 5.75
CA HIS A 153 -5.98 7.13 6.41
C HIS A 153 -6.68 5.76 6.45
N MET A 154 -6.46 4.90 5.43
CA MET A 154 -6.93 3.52 5.47
C MET A 154 -6.27 2.70 6.58
N MET A 155 -5.00 2.98 6.92
CA MET A 155 -4.33 2.34 8.07
C MET A 155 -5.05 2.65 9.40
N PHE A 156 -5.52 3.88 9.59
CA PHE A 156 -6.33 4.21 10.78
C PHE A 156 -7.67 3.47 10.78
N LYS A 157 -8.32 3.34 9.61
CA LYS A 157 -9.56 2.57 9.50
C LYS A 157 -9.34 1.10 9.88
N LEU A 158 -8.30 0.47 9.35
CA LEU A 158 -7.96 -0.91 9.70
C LEU A 158 -7.67 -1.05 11.20
N ALA A 159 -6.90 -0.11 11.78
CA ALA A 159 -6.60 -0.14 13.21
C ALA A 159 -7.84 0.03 14.11
N TYR A 160 -8.88 0.71 13.65
CA TYR A 160 -10.11 0.91 14.42
C TYR A 160 -11.14 -0.19 14.21
N GLU A 161 -11.31 -0.68 12.98
CA GLU A 161 -12.43 -1.55 12.63
C GLU A 161 -12.04 -3.03 12.47
N ALA A 162 -10.74 -3.32 12.29
CA ALA A 162 -10.22 -4.67 12.09
C ALA A 162 -8.78 -4.83 12.59
N PRO A 163 -8.49 -4.47 13.87
CA PRO A 163 -7.14 -4.48 14.41
C PRO A 163 -6.48 -5.86 14.37
N GLU A 164 -7.28 -6.92 14.41
CA GLU A 164 -6.82 -8.31 14.39
C GLU A 164 -6.22 -8.77 13.06
N LEU A 165 -6.46 -8.03 11.97
CA LEU A 165 -5.96 -8.40 10.64
C LEU A 165 -4.49 -8.06 10.44
N THR A 166 -3.91 -7.21 11.27
CA THR A 166 -2.58 -6.64 11.02
C THR A 166 -1.80 -6.47 12.31
N LEU A 167 -0.61 -7.05 12.36
CA LEU A 167 0.32 -6.93 13.49
C LEU A 167 0.79 -5.47 13.70
N LEU A 168 0.99 -4.73 12.61
CA LEU A 168 1.49 -3.35 12.66
C LEU A 168 0.88 -2.52 11.52
N HIS A 169 0.28 -1.39 11.87
CA HIS A 169 -0.18 -0.36 10.93
C HIS A 169 0.78 0.81 10.89
N VAL A 170 1.23 1.21 9.70
CA VAL A 170 2.17 2.33 9.49
C VAL A 170 1.51 3.41 8.63
N PRO A 171 0.78 4.37 9.23
CA PRO A 171 0.22 5.50 8.50
C PRO A 171 1.29 6.54 8.19
N LEU A 172 1.45 6.89 6.92
CA LEU A 172 2.35 7.95 6.46
C LEU A 172 1.55 9.10 5.84
N VAL A 173 1.95 10.35 6.16
CA VAL A 173 1.33 11.56 5.63
C VAL A 173 -0.19 11.54 5.82
N ALA A 174 -0.64 11.12 6.99
CA ALA A 174 -2.05 11.03 7.37
C ALA A 174 -2.24 11.43 8.84
N ASN A 175 -3.40 12.01 9.14
CA ASN A 175 -3.75 12.43 10.49
C ASN A 175 -4.70 11.40 11.13
N ILE A 176 -4.59 11.26 12.45
CA ILE A 176 -5.56 10.51 13.24
C ILE A 176 -6.94 11.15 13.06
N PRO A 177 -7.98 10.38 12.66
CA PRO A 177 -9.32 10.93 12.55
C PRO A 177 -9.85 11.32 13.94
N VAL A 178 -10.45 12.52 14.02
CA VAL A 178 -11.05 13.03 15.26
C VAL A 178 -12.54 12.71 15.30
N ASN A 179 -13.11 12.53 16.51
CA ASN A 179 -14.50 12.10 16.72
C ASN A 179 -15.56 12.94 16.00
N THR A 180 -15.31 14.22 15.76
CA THR A 180 -16.26 15.13 15.09
C THR A 180 -16.25 14.99 13.55
N ASN A 181 -15.24 14.33 12.99
CA ASN A 181 -15.05 14.25 11.54
C ASN A 181 -14.62 12.85 11.08
N ASN A 182 -15.14 11.83 11.76
CA ASN A 182 -14.75 10.44 11.60
C ASN A 182 -15.99 9.56 11.46
N ASP A 183 -16.01 8.70 10.43
CA ASP A 183 -17.06 7.71 10.19
C ASP A 183 -16.63 6.29 10.59
N CYS A 184 -15.40 6.09 11.06
CA CYS A 184 -14.94 4.79 11.53
C CYS A 184 -15.58 4.39 12.86
N LYS A 185 -15.90 3.12 12.95
CA LYS A 185 -16.36 2.49 14.20
C LYS A 185 -15.13 2.08 15.00
N ILE A 186 -15.03 2.59 16.22
CA ILE A 186 -14.02 2.10 17.18
C ILE A 186 -14.56 0.81 17.77
N SER A 187 -13.88 -0.31 17.47
CA SER A 187 -14.19 -1.63 18.04
C SER A 187 -13.76 -1.74 19.51
#